data_60f35fdfffc6a540572d3c5e22362475
#
_entry.id   60f35fdfffc6a540572d3c5e22362475
#
_cell.length_a   1.000
_cell.length_b   1.000
_cell.length_c   1.000
_cell.angle_alpha   90.00
_cell.angle_beta   90.00
_cell.angle_gamma   90.00
#
_symmetry.space_group_name_H-M   'P 1'
#
loop_
_entity.id
_entity.type
_entity.pdbx_description
1 polymer ?
#
loop_
_entity_poly.entity_id
_entity_poly.type
_entity_poly.pdbx_seq_one_letter_code
_entity_poly.pdbx_strand_id
1 'polypeptide(L)' 'QAWGFNQLFKDVKLHDAPTLRSLMKEYLGGNTMYYRYHHGERLLSPEQQAWIKRLFARYCYSDIDFDNSCEELDFL' A
#
# COMPACT_ATOMS: atom_id res chain seq x y z
N GLN A 1 -1.01 0.08 11.80
CA GLN A 1 -0.36 -0.71 10.75
C GLN A 1 -1.40 -1.26 9.80
N ALA A 2 -0.98 -1.50 8.58
CA ALA A 2 -1.93 -1.88 7.54
C ALA A 2 -1.30 -2.89 6.59
N TRP A 3 -2.15 -3.59 5.84
CA TRP A 3 -1.68 -4.51 4.81
C TRP A 3 -2.79 -4.74 3.80
N GLY A 4 -2.40 -5.26 2.62
CA GLY A 4 -3.35 -5.59 1.57
C GLY A 4 -3.56 -4.44 0.60
N PHE A 5 -3.49 -4.72 -0.68
CA PHE A 5 -3.48 -3.68 -1.70
C PHE A 5 -4.66 -3.74 -2.67
N ASN A 6 -5.65 -4.58 -2.42
CA ASN A 6 -6.79 -4.66 -3.34
C ASN A 6 -7.59 -3.36 -3.35
N GLN A 7 -7.85 -2.80 -2.17
CA GLN A 7 -8.60 -1.55 -2.09
C GLN A 7 -7.82 -0.39 -2.70
N LEU A 8 -6.50 -0.41 -2.58
CA LEU A 8 -5.67 0.62 -3.17
C LEU A 8 -5.88 0.74 -4.67
N PHE A 9 -5.98 -0.38 -5.35
CA PHE A 9 -6.08 -0.39 -6.80
C PHE A 9 -7.51 -0.47 -7.31
N LYS A 10 -8.49 -0.45 -6.43
CA LYS A 10 -9.88 -0.63 -6.79
C LYS A 10 -10.36 0.32 -7.87
N ASP A 11 -10.03 1.60 -7.74
CA ASP A 11 -10.46 2.60 -8.70
C ASP A 11 -9.33 3.13 -9.58
N VAL A 12 -8.19 2.46 -9.58
CA VAL A 12 -7.05 2.88 -10.37
C VAL A 12 -7.25 2.44 -11.82
N LYS A 13 -6.97 3.34 -12.75
CA LYS A 13 -7.09 3.04 -14.18
C LYS A 13 -6.08 1.97 -14.56
N LEU A 14 -6.47 1.13 -15.52
CA LEU A 14 -5.58 0.06 -15.99
C LEU A 14 -4.24 0.59 -16.46
N HIS A 15 -4.26 1.79 -17.02
CA HIS A 15 -3.06 2.44 -17.51
C HIS A 15 -2.08 2.80 -16.39
N ASP A 16 -2.58 3.16 -15.22
CA ASP A 16 -1.74 3.58 -14.11
C ASP A 16 -1.32 2.44 -13.18
N ALA A 17 -2.09 1.37 -13.15
CA ALA A 17 -1.88 0.31 -12.18
C ALA A 17 -0.49 -0.34 -12.26
N PRO A 18 0.03 -0.69 -13.47
CA PRO A 18 1.37 -1.31 -13.52
C PRO A 18 2.45 -0.37 -13.03
N THR A 19 2.34 0.91 -13.34
CA THR A 19 3.33 1.89 -12.92
C THR A 19 3.35 2.05 -11.42
N LEU A 20 2.17 2.19 -10.82
CA LEU A 20 2.06 2.34 -9.37
C LEU A 20 2.56 1.09 -8.66
N ARG A 21 2.21 -0.08 -9.18
CA ARG A 21 2.64 -1.34 -8.57
C ARG A 21 4.16 -1.47 -8.64
N SER A 22 4.75 -1.09 -9.77
CA SER A 22 6.19 -1.17 -9.93
C SER A 22 6.91 -0.25 -8.96
N LEU A 23 6.42 0.98 -8.79
CA LEU A 23 7.01 1.92 -7.85
C LEU A 23 6.87 1.44 -6.41
N MET A 24 5.75 0.82 -6.07
CA MET A 24 5.58 0.25 -4.74
C MET A 24 6.55 -0.89 -4.49
N LYS A 25 6.73 -1.76 -5.48
CA LYS A 25 7.67 -2.87 -5.35
C LYS A 25 9.09 -2.37 -5.11
N GLU A 26 9.47 -1.33 -5.83
CA GLU A 26 10.79 -0.76 -5.66
C GLU A 26 10.97 -0.19 -4.26
N TYR A 27 9.98 0.52 -3.78
CA TYR A 27 10.03 1.13 -2.45
C TYR A 27 10.05 0.06 -1.35
N LEU A 28 9.26 -0.99 -1.50
CA LEU A 28 9.11 -2.01 -0.46
C LEU A 28 10.22 -3.06 -0.46
N GLY A 29 11.08 -3.04 -1.45
CA GLY A 29 12.22 -3.94 -1.45
C GLY A 29 12.14 -5.09 -2.45
N GLY A 30 11.24 -5.01 -3.41
CA GLY A 30 11.14 -5.98 -4.48
C GLY A 30 9.83 -6.73 -4.49
N ASN A 31 9.70 -7.62 -5.45
CA ASN A 31 8.47 -8.35 -5.68
C ASN A 31 8.07 -9.20 -4.49
N THR A 32 9.01 -9.91 -3.90
CA THR A 32 8.74 -10.78 -2.75
C THR A 32 8.22 -9.98 -1.56
N MET A 33 8.89 -8.87 -1.26
CA MET A 33 8.47 -8.03 -0.15
C MET A 33 7.11 -7.40 -0.40
N TYR A 34 6.84 -7.00 -1.64
CA TYR A 34 5.55 -6.45 -2.01
C TYR A 34 4.43 -7.42 -1.63
N TYR A 35 4.59 -8.69 -1.99
CA TYR A 35 3.56 -9.68 -1.70
C TYR A 35 3.46 -10.03 -0.23
N ARG A 36 4.55 -9.93 0.52
CA ARG A 36 4.49 -10.12 1.96
C ARG A 36 3.61 -9.06 2.62
N TYR A 37 3.76 -7.81 2.21
CA TYR A 37 2.90 -6.74 2.70
C TYR A 37 1.46 -6.91 2.23
N HIS A 38 1.29 -7.42 1.02
CA HIS A 38 -0.05 -7.64 0.49
C HIS A 38 -0.79 -8.73 1.26
N HIS A 39 -0.09 -9.78 1.64
CA HIS A 39 -0.71 -10.91 2.32
C HIS A 39 -0.73 -10.80 3.84
N GLY A 40 -0.19 -9.73 4.38
CA GLY A 40 -0.21 -9.53 5.83
C GLY A 40 0.92 -10.19 6.57
N GLU A 41 1.90 -10.75 5.87
CA GLU A 41 3.09 -11.32 6.52
C GLU A 41 3.99 -10.24 7.07
N ARG A 42 3.93 -9.05 6.49
CA ARG A 42 4.60 -7.87 7.01
C ARG A 42 3.59 -6.74 7.02
N LEU A 43 3.69 -5.87 8.02
CA LEU A 43 2.74 -4.79 8.15
C LEU A 43 3.40 -3.45 7.83
N LEU A 44 2.65 -2.60 7.14
CA LEU A 44 3.15 -1.28 6.76
C LEU A 44 3.14 -0.36 7.96
N SER A 45 4.25 0.32 8.19
CA SER A 45 4.34 1.32 9.24
C SER A 45 3.57 2.57 8.82
N PRO A 46 3.25 3.47 9.76
CA PRO A 46 2.60 4.73 9.38
C PRO A 46 3.39 5.54 8.35
N GLU A 47 4.71 5.49 8.42
CA GLU A 47 5.56 6.17 7.46
C GLU A 47 5.41 5.59 6.07
N GLN A 48 5.39 4.26 5.97
CA GLN A 48 5.23 3.57 4.69
C GLN A 48 3.85 3.84 4.11
N GLN A 49 2.84 3.85 4.95
CA GLN A 49 1.48 4.17 4.52
C GLN A 49 1.41 5.58 3.95
N ALA A 50 2.04 6.53 4.61
CA ALA A 50 2.05 7.91 4.16
C ALA A 50 2.76 8.04 2.81
N TRP A 51 3.86 7.32 2.64
CA TRP A 51 4.60 7.34 1.39
C TRP A 51 3.73 6.83 0.23
N ILE A 52 3.03 5.73 0.46
CA ILE A 52 2.16 5.15 -0.56
C ILE A 52 1.01 6.09 -0.89
N LYS A 53 0.41 6.70 0.13
CA LYS A 53 -0.67 7.65 -0.11
C LYS A 53 -0.20 8.87 -0.90
N ARG A 54 1.00 9.34 -0.63
CA ARG A 54 1.56 10.46 -1.39
C ARG A 54 1.83 10.06 -2.84
N LEU A 55 2.30 8.82 -3.04
CA LEU A 55 2.54 8.32 -4.39
C LEU A 55 1.25 8.30 -5.19
N PHE A 56 0.18 7.76 -4.61
CA PHE A 56 -1.09 7.68 -5.30
C PHE A 56 -1.67 9.07 -5.54
N ALA A 57 -1.45 10.01 -4.62
CA ALA A 57 -1.93 11.38 -4.78
C ALA A 57 -1.30 12.05 -5.99
N ARG A 58 -0.05 11.71 -6.30
CA ARG A 58 0.62 12.27 -7.50
C ARG A 58 -0.08 11.86 -8.77
N TYR A 59 -0.81 10.75 -8.75
CA TYR A 59 -1.55 10.25 -9.89
C TYR A 59 -3.04 10.59 -9.76
N CYS A 60 -3.37 11.49 -8.84
CA CYS A 60 -4.73 11.98 -8.60
C CYS A 60 -5.66 10.95 -7.97
N TYR A 61 -5.10 10.04 -7.21
CA TYR A 61 -5.89 9.09 -6.43
C TYR A 61 -5.71 9.45 -4.97
N SER A 62 -6.67 10.17 -4.39
CA SER A 62 -6.53 10.63 -3.03
C SER A 62 -7.40 9.88 -2.04
N ASP A 63 -8.40 9.16 -2.51
CA ASP A 63 -9.34 8.48 -1.64
C ASP A 63 -9.02 6.99 -1.62
N ILE A 64 -7.84 6.64 -1.13
CA ILE A 64 -7.38 5.27 -1.13
C ILE A 64 -7.24 4.75 0.28
N ASP A 65 -7.29 3.44 0.42
CA ASP A 65 -7.13 2.81 1.71
C ASP A 65 -6.55 1.42 1.51
N PHE A 66 -6.14 0.80 2.60
CA PHE A 66 -5.60 -0.55 2.58
C PHE A 66 -6.71 -1.55 2.93
N ASP A 67 -6.53 -2.81 2.54
CA ASP A 67 -7.56 -3.81 2.78
C ASP A 67 -7.79 -4.03 4.26
N ASN A 68 -6.73 -4.00 5.06
CA ASN A 68 -6.80 -4.27 6.48
C ASN A 68 -5.94 -3.28 7.25
N SER A 69 -6.34 -2.98 8.47
CA SER A 69 -5.52 -2.15 9.34
C SER A 69 -5.66 -2.65 10.78
N CYS A 70 -4.62 -2.36 11.57
CA CYS A 70 -4.55 -2.82 12.93
C CYS A 70 -3.92 -1.73 13.76
N GLU A 71 -4.55 -1.41 14.88
CA GLU A 71 -3.99 -0.44 15.77
C GLU A 71 -3.17 -1.14 16.76
N GLU A 72 -1.93 -0.65 16.97
CA GLU A 72 -1.13 -1.42 17.76
C GLU A 72 -1.25 -1.08 19.13
N LEU A 73 -1.94 -0.21 19.55
CA LEU A 73 -1.98 0.07 20.82
C LEU A 73 -2.78 -0.70 21.58
N ASP A 74 -3.16 -1.41 21.45
CA ASP A 74 -3.94 -2.11 22.21
C ASP A 74 -3.40 -2.79 23.23
N PHE A 75 -3.06 -2.70 23.70
CA PHE A 75 -2.78 -3.21 24.59
C PHE A 75 -2.38 -2.93 25.45
N LEU A 76 -2.34 -2.67 25.73
CA LEU A 76 -1.91 -2.51 26.50
C LEU A 76 -1.94 -2.66 27.14
#